data_e4755433a882a928b2f7f2ce722eeb98
#
_entry.id   e4755433a882a928b2f7f2ce722eeb98
#
_cell.length_a   1.000
_cell.length_b   1.000
_cell.length_c   1.000
_cell.angle_alpha   90.00
_cell.angle_beta   90.00
_cell.angle_gamma   90.00
#
_symmetry.space_group_name_H-M   'P 1'
#
loop_
_entity.id
_entity.type
_entity.pdbx_description
1 polymer ?
#
loop_
_entity_poly.entity_id
_entity_poly.type
_entity_poly.pdbx_seq_one_letter_code
_entity_poly.pdbx_strand_id
1 'polypeptide(L)'
;MISDRSNGGVGPDPNPDGITYWVSDKQPLTDINNWRKVTEGNFEKLLAAAADKFPAHDPAENEKQSHVTILVHGFNNKFTSATKFYQDLCGKLFDGPDRLGLCILYDWPSRGSVLGYEPDRSHARICAHDLTDVLSKLFDWLVKRQQATIDNPAKACKAKVSLIAHSMGNYVVQKAMAAAWTRKNQPLLVSLINQLVMVAADVDSDLFDAGAPDNDDGNAVANLTYRITALYSGRDSVLGASAGLKHFGMRRLGRSGLSNRPPLADASSPTDNVWDIDCSSFFGAEVDGAAIHGVYFLNDGTINLMRHVLRGLDRGVLATLGYAKGTAWPGTR
;
A
#
# COMPACT_ATOMS: atom_id res chain seq x y z
N MET A 1 12.67 1.85 8.12
CA MET A 1 11.73 2.98 7.94
C MET A 1 12.36 4.00 7.00
N ILE A 2 11.57 4.52 6.09
CA ILE A 2 11.88 5.70 5.28
C ILE A 2 10.99 6.81 5.82
N SER A 3 11.58 7.91 6.30
CA SER A 3 10.83 8.99 6.94
C SER A 3 11.03 10.31 6.20
N ASP A 4 9.93 10.97 5.94
CA ASP A 4 9.84 12.30 5.34
C ASP A 4 9.49 13.38 6.38
N ARG A 5 9.64 13.05 7.67
CA ARG A 5 9.36 13.98 8.76
C ARG A 5 10.54 14.87 9.07
N SER A 6 10.26 16.15 9.31
CA SER A 6 11.20 17.12 9.89
C SER A 6 11.67 16.71 11.30
N ASN A 7 12.48 17.53 11.93
CA ASN A 7 12.92 17.38 13.32
C ASN A 7 13.47 15.99 13.67
N GLY A 8 14.40 15.49 12.84
CA GLY A 8 15.03 14.19 13.11
C GLY A 8 14.08 13.00 12.96
N GLY A 9 13.10 13.08 12.06
CA GLY A 9 12.20 11.98 11.71
C GLY A 9 10.93 11.88 12.55
N VAL A 10 10.62 12.87 13.41
CA VAL A 10 9.44 12.85 14.30
C VAL A 10 8.51 14.05 14.15
N GLY A 11 8.91 15.04 13.36
CA GLY A 11 8.18 16.31 13.20
C GLY A 11 6.86 16.18 12.45
N PRO A 12 6.00 17.20 12.58
CA PRO A 12 4.69 17.21 11.93
C PRO A 12 4.70 17.71 10.49
N ASP A 13 5.81 18.24 10.03
CA ASP A 13 5.96 18.85 8.70
C ASP A 13 6.92 18.03 7.82
N PRO A 14 6.82 18.13 6.48
CA PRO A 14 7.79 17.53 5.58
C PRO A 14 9.21 17.99 5.89
N ASN A 15 10.16 17.06 5.71
CA ASN A 15 11.57 17.39 5.90
C ASN A 15 12.08 18.18 4.69
N PRO A 16 12.55 19.44 4.87
CA PRO A 16 13.04 20.25 3.76
C PRO A 16 14.28 19.66 3.05
N ASP A 17 15.01 18.79 3.74
CA ASP A 17 16.19 18.12 3.22
C ASP A 17 15.86 16.77 2.54
N GLY A 18 14.56 16.45 2.36
CA GLY A 18 14.07 15.21 1.79
C GLY A 18 14.05 14.03 2.77
N ILE A 19 13.86 12.83 2.24
CA ILE A 19 13.70 11.62 3.04
C ILE A 19 14.95 11.22 3.81
N THR A 20 14.72 10.56 4.93
CA THR A 20 15.76 9.97 5.78
C THR A 20 15.52 8.49 6.00
N TYR A 21 16.58 7.72 6.18
CA TYR A 21 16.55 6.27 6.30
C TYR A 21 16.92 5.84 7.73
N TRP A 22 16.11 4.94 8.30
CA TRP A 22 16.24 4.51 9.67
C TRP A 22 16.10 2.99 9.78
N VAL A 23 16.90 2.40 10.64
CA VAL A 23 16.84 0.96 10.97
C VAL A 23 16.75 0.78 12.47
N SER A 24 16.03 -0.25 12.91
CA SER A 24 15.91 -0.62 14.31
C SER A 24 15.97 -2.13 14.48
N ASP A 25 16.67 -2.55 15.50
CA ASP A 25 16.69 -3.90 16.07
C ASP A 25 16.17 -3.91 17.53
N LYS A 26 15.62 -2.77 17.98
CA LYS A 26 15.16 -2.55 19.35
C LYS A 26 13.65 -2.30 19.41
N GLN A 27 13.08 -2.51 20.59
CA GLN A 27 11.68 -2.25 20.89
C GLN A 27 11.58 -1.30 22.10
N PRO A 28 10.51 -0.50 22.24
CA PRO A 28 9.42 -0.34 21.28
C PRO A 28 9.82 0.57 20.10
N LEU A 29 9.21 0.35 18.93
CA LEU A 29 9.47 1.19 17.74
C LEU A 29 8.89 2.59 17.84
N THR A 30 8.06 2.87 18.86
CA THR A 30 7.49 4.20 19.14
C THR A 30 8.50 5.18 19.76
N ASP A 31 9.66 4.69 20.22
CA ASP A 31 10.75 5.52 20.71
C ASP A 31 11.79 5.73 19.60
N ILE A 32 11.99 6.99 19.18
CA ILE A 32 12.97 7.35 18.14
C ILE A 32 14.40 6.97 18.52
N ASN A 33 14.73 6.93 19.82
CA ASN A 33 16.05 6.53 20.30
C ASN A 33 16.37 5.06 20.03
N ASN A 34 15.38 4.24 19.72
CA ASN A 34 15.54 2.87 19.30
C ASN A 34 15.82 2.74 17.80
N TRP A 35 15.77 3.85 17.06
CA TRP A 35 16.08 3.90 15.65
C TRP A 35 17.46 4.53 15.41
N ARG A 36 18.19 3.95 14.48
CA ARG A 36 19.50 4.46 14.04
C ARG A 36 19.37 5.01 12.61
N LYS A 37 19.66 6.29 12.45
CA LYS A 37 19.73 6.92 11.12
C LYS A 37 20.89 6.31 10.33
N VAL A 38 20.66 6.00 9.07
CA VAL A 38 21.66 5.43 8.15
C VAL A 38 21.65 6.21 6.85
N THR A 39 22.73 6.10 6.08
CA THR A 39 22.75 6.63 4.72
C THR A 39 21.89 5.77 3.80
N GLU A 40 21.40 6.34 2.71
CA GLU A 40 20.64 5.64 1.68
C GLU A 40 21.35 4.35 1.22
N GLY A 41 22.61 4.46 0.81
CA GLY A 41 23.37 3.29 0.33
C GLY A 41 23.56 2.21 1.40
N ASN A 42 23.61 2.56 2.70
CA ASN A 42 23.61 1.56 3.76
C ASN A 42 22.23 0.92 3.95
N PHE A 43 21.16 1.69 3.82
CA PHE A 43 19.80 1.15 3.87
C PHE A 43 19.57 0.15 2.74
N GLU A 44 19.94 0.50 1.51
CA GLU A 44 19.85 -0.39 0.35
C GLU A 44 20.63 -1.69 0.54
N LYS A 45 21.88 -1.60 1.05
CA LYS A 45 22.70 -2.79 1.34
C LYS A 45 22.04 -3.69 2.39
N LEU A 46 21.48 -3.12 3.46
CA LEU A 46 20.78 -3.87 4.50
C LEU A 46 19.53 -4.54 3.96
N LEU A 47 18.76 -3.82 3.14
CA LEU A 47 17.55 -4.34 2.49
C LEU A 47 17.88 -5.49 1.54
N ALA A 48 18.90 -5.31 0.69
CA ALA A 48 19.36 -6.36 -0.22
C ALA A 48 19.84 -7.60 0.53
N ALA A 49 20.66 -7.42 1.56
CA ALA A 49 21.17 -8.53 2.39
C ALA A 49 20.04 -9.27 3.14
N ALA A 50 18.96 -8.57 3.51
CA ALA A 50 17.80 -9.21 4.12
C ALA A 50 16.98 -9.98 3.07
N ALA A 51 16.76 -9.42 1.89
CA ALA A 51 16.03 -10.06 0.79
C ALA A 51 16.81 -11.28 0.23
N ASP A 52 18.13 -11.24 0.22
CA ASP A 52 18.96 -12.37 -0.22
C ASP A 52 18.84 -13.61 0.69
N LYS A 53 18.37 -13.43 1.93
CA LYS A 53 18.07 -14.53 2.87
C LYS A 53 16.70 -15.18 2.62
N PHE A 54 15.88 -14.63 1.74
CA PHE A 54 14.60 -15.23 1.42
C PHE A 54 14.77 -16.58 0.72
N PRO A 55 13.80 -17.49 0.86
CA PRO A 55 13.80 -18.73 0.09
C PRO A 55 13.91 -18.45 -1.41
N ALA A 56 14.52 -19.36 -2.14
CA ALA A 56 14.50 -19.29 -3.60
C ALA A 56 13.04 -19.34 -4.09
N HIS A 57 12.77 -18.62 -5.18
CA HIS A 57 11.46 -18.68 -5.82
C HIS A 57 11.22 -20.07 -6.39
N ASP A 58 10.11 -20.69 -5.99
CA ASP A 58 9.58 -21.90 -6.59
C ASP A 58 8.34 -21.52 -7.44
N PRO A 59 8.39 -21.67 -8.76
CA PRO A 59 7.22 -21.39 -9.61
C PRO A 59 5.97 -22.19 -9.25
N ALA A 60 6.13 -23.40 -8.68
CA ALA A 60 5.01 -24.22 -8.22
C ALA A 60 4.37 -23.70 -6.92
N GLU A 61 5.08 -22.88 -6.17
CA GLU A 61 4.65 -22.29 -4.90
C GLU A 61 4.71 -20.76 -4.94
N ASN A 62 4.27 -20.16 -6.04
CA ASN A 62 4.37 -18.72 -6.29
C ASN A 62 3.72 -17.87 -5.17
N GLU A 63 2.68 -18.38 -4.53
CA GLU A 63 2.00 -17.75 -3.41
C GLU A 63 2.83 -17.74 -2.11
N LYS A 64 3.88 -18.54 -2.03
CA LYS A 64 4.81 -18.57 -0.89
C LYS A 64 6.01 -17.65 -1.06
N GLN A 65 6.17 -17.02 -2.23
CA GLN A 65 7.29 -16.10 -2.45
C GLN A 65 7.27 -14.95 -1.45
N SER A 66 8.42 -14.64 -0.88
CA SER A 66 8.57 -13.56 0.09
C SER A 66 8.42 -12.18 -0.56
N HIS A 67 7.96 -11.22 0.21
CA HIS A 67 7.72 -9.84 -0.21
C HIS A 67 8.63 -8.86 0.54
N VAL A 68 9.01 -7.78 -0.15
CA VAL A 68 9.38 -6.52 0.47
C VAL A 68 8.18 -5.59 0.31
N THR A 69 7.50 -5.33 1.41
CA THR A 69 6.26 -4.56 1.42
C THR A 69 6.52 -3.17 2.00
N ILE A 70 6.09 -2.13 1.29
CA ILE A 70 6.10 -0.76 1.80
C ILE A 70 4.72 -0.45 2.37
N LEU A 71 4.66 -0.07 3.65
CA LEU A 71 3.45 0.39 4.33
C LEU A 71 3.41 1.92 4.30
N VAL A 72 2.32 2.48 3.77
CA VAL A 72 2.05 3.93 3.77
C VAL A 72 0.85 4.19 4.66
N HIS A 73 1.09 4.81 5.81
CA HIS A 73 0.04 5.07 6.81
C HIS A 73 -0.93 6.19 6.38
N GLY A 74 -2.05 6.30 7.08
CA GLY A 74 -3.10 7.29 6.80
C GLY A 74 -2.91 8.62 7.50
N PHE A 75 -3.91 9.47 7.35
CA PHE A 75 -4.08 10.76 8.02
C PHE A 75 -4.12 10.60 9.55
N ASN A 76 -3.84 11.69 10.25
CA ASN A 76 -3.93 11.80 11.72
C ASN A 76 -2.95 10.88 12.47
N ASN A 77 -1.78 10.58 11.88
CA ASN A 77 -0.75 9.78 12.51
C ASN A 77 0.50 10.61 12.82
N LYS A 78 0.79 10.78 14.10
CA LYS A 78 2.11 11.23 14.56
C LYS A 78 3.10 10.06 14.44
N PHE A 79 4.39 10.35 14.52
CA PHE A 79 5.45 9.32 14.51
C PHE A 79 5.12 8.13 15.44
N THR A 80 4.73 8.40 16.68
CA THR A 80 4.43 7.33 17.67
C THR A 80 3.25 6.45 17.27
N SER A 81 2.18 7.02 16.68
CA SER A 81 1.04 6.25 16.21
C SER A 81 1.35 5.49 14.93
N ALA A 82 2.08 6.10 13.99
CA ALA A 82 2.50 5.44 12.75
C ALA A 82 3.43 4.26 13.02
N THR A 83 4.42 4.41 13.90
CA THR A 83 5.35 3.34 14.27
C THR A 83 4.71 2.26 15.13
N LYS A 84 3.74 2.61 16.01
CA LYS A 84 2.93 1.60 16.71
C LYS A 84 2.10 0.77 15.73
N PHE A 85 1.40 1.43 14.83
CA PHE A 85 0.61 0.76 13.78
C PHE A 85 1.49 -0.17 12.94
N TYR A 86 2.66 0.30 12.52
CA TYR A 86 3.65 -0.49 11.79
C TYR A 86 4.10 -1.72 12.60
N GLN A 87 4.44 -1.55 13.88
CA GLN A 87 4.85 -2.63 14.77
C GLN A 87 3.75 -3.70 14.90
N ASP A 88 2.51 -3.27 15.13
CA ASP A 88 1.36 -4.19 15.29
C ASP A 88 1.09 -4.97 13.99
N LEU A 89 1.18 -4.31 12.83
CA LEU A 89 1.02 -4.97 11.53
C LEU A 89 2.15 -5.96 11.24
N CYS A 90 3.40 -5.58 11.57
CA CYS A 90 4.55 -6.49 11.41
C CYS A 90 4.38 -7.77 12.22
N GLY A 91 3.95 -7.66 13.47
CA GLY A 91 3.67 -8.83 14.32
C GLY A 91 2.62 -9.77 13.74
N LYS A 92 1.67 -9.25 12.96
CA LYS A 92 0.59 -10.07 12.37
C LYS A 92 0.92 -10.65 11.00
N LEU A 93 1.64 -9.93 10.14
CA LEU A 93 1.86 -10.31 8.75
C LEU A 93 3.30 -10.69 8.42
N PHE A 94 4.29 -10.16 9.12
CA PHE A 94 5.70 -10.25 8.73
C PHE A 94 6.57 -11.00 9.73
N ASP A 95 6.05 -11.28 10.93
CA ASP A 95 6.70 -12.09 11.95
C ASP A 95 6.11 -13.51 12.00
N GLY A 96 6.84 -14.46 12.60
CA GLY A 96 6.38 -15.82 12.75
C GLY A 96 6.58 -16.75 11.55
N PRO A 97 6.03 -17.98 11.60
CA PRO A 97 6.28 -19.01 10.59
C PRO A 97 5.63 -18.70 9.22
N ASP A 98 4.48 -18.03 9.21
CA ASP A 98 3.73 -17.66 8.00
C ASP A 98 4.06 -16.26 7.49
N ARG A 99 5.23 -15.74 7.86
CA ARG A 99 5.67 -14.38 7.51
C ARG A 99 5.72 -14.17 6.00
N LEU A 100 5.33 -12.95 5.61
CA LEU A 100 5.32 -12.54 4.20
C LEU A 100 6.68 -12.00 3.71
N GLY A 101 7.67 -11.87 4.58
CA GLY A 101 8.98 -11.33 4.25
C GLY A 101 9.35 -10.11 5.08
N LEU A 102 9.58 -8.96 4.46
CA LEU A 102 9.96 -7.70 5.13
C LEU A 102 8.90 -6.63 4.93
N CYS A 103 8.72 -5.80 5.95
CA CYS A 103 7.93 -4.58 5.87
C CYS A 103 8.81 -3.34 6.08
N ILE A 104 8.56 -2.29 5.30
CA ILE A 104 9.20 -0.98 5.40
C ILE A 104 8.09 0.04 5.64
N LEU A 105 8.17 0.80 6.72
CA LEU A 105 7.28 1.94 6.93
C LEU A 105 7.77 3.13 6.08
N TYR A 106 6.89 3.67 5.24
CA TYR A 106 7.02 5.02 4.70
C TYR A 106 6.24 5.98 5.61
N ASP A 107 6.98 6.72 6.43
CA ASP A 107 6.45 7.59 7.49
C ASP A 107 6.42 9.04 6.99
N TRP A 108 5.30 9.42 6.37
CA TRP A 108 5.05 10.78 5.92
C TRP A 108 4.44 11.64 7.04
N PRO A 109 4.76 12.96 7.13
CA PRO A 109 4.26 13.81 8.19
C PRO A 109 2.75 14.04 8.08
N SER A 110 2.05 13.69 9.14
CA SER A 110 0.66 14.05 9.39
C SER A 110 0.57 14.67 10.78
N ARG A 111 -0.21 15.76 10.90
CA ARG A 111 -0.23 16.60 12.10
C ARG A 111 -0.89 15.96 13.31
N GLY A 112 -1.60 14.85 13.12
CA GLY A 112 -2.27 14.17 14.22
C GLY A 112 -3.46 14.97 14.77
N SER A 113 -4.17 15.70 13.92
CA SER A 113 -5.35 16.50 14.27
C SER A 113 -6.41 16.43 13.18
N VAL A 114 -7.65 16.17 13.56
CA VAL A 114 -8.79 16.10 12.62
C VAL A 114 -9.00 17.44 11.87
N LEU A 115 -8.68 18.56 12.49
CA LEU A 115 -8.73 19.89 11.86
C LEU A 115 -7.62 20.10 10.82
N GLY A 116 -6.59 19.23 10.82
CA GLY A 116 -5.45 19.29 9.91
C GLY A 116 -5.65 18.59 8.58
N TYR A 117 -6.87 18.20 8.19
CA TYR A 117 -7.10 17.40 6.98
C TYR A 117 -6.54 18.06 5.70
N GLU A 118 -6.88 19.33 5.43
CA GLU A 118 -6.39 20.03 4.23
C GLU A 118 -4.88 20.30 4.25
N PRO A 119 -4.28 20.76 5.38
CA PRO A 119 -2.83 20.82 5.51
C PRO A 119 -2.16 19.46 5.28
N ASP A 120 -2.68 18.37 5.84
CA ASP A 120 -2.10 17.04 5.68
C ASP A 120 -2.26 16.52 4.24
N ARG A 121 -3.36 16.87 3.55
CA ARG A 121 -3.52 16.56 2.12
C ARG A 121 -2.49 17.31 1.25
N SER A 122 -2.11 18.53 1.64
CA SER A 122 -1.02 19.26 1.01
C SER A 122 0.33 18.62 1.30
N HIS A 123 0.58 18.17 2.53
CA HIS A 123 1.77 17.39 2.89
C HIS A 123 1.83 16.07 2.10
N ALA A 124 0.70 15.38 1.96
CA ALA A 124 0.61 14.16 1.18
C ALA A 124 1.08 14.35 -0.27
N ARG A 125 0.77 15.50 -0.90
CA ARG A 125 1.27 15.82 -2.24
C ARG A 125 2.78 16.06 -2.27
N ILE A 126 3.34 16.75 -1.28
CA ILE A 126 4.78 16.98 -1.16
C ILE A 126 5.49 15.63 -1.00
N CYS A 127 5.07 14.84 -0.03
CA CYS A 127 5.67 13.55 0.29
C CYS A 127 5.48 12.50 -0.82
N ALA A 128 4.44 12.65 -1.66
CA ALA A 128 4.28 11.83 -2.86
C ALA A 128 5.45 12.01 -3.81
N HIS A 129 6.03 13.21 -3.91
CA HIS A 129 7.22 13.46 -4.72
C HIS A 129 8.42 12.65 -4.23
N ASP A 130 8.65 12.60 -2.93
CA ASP A 130 9.73 11.83 -2.33
C ASP A 130 9.50 10.31 -2.43
N LEU A 131 8.25 9.87 -2.27
CA LEU A 131 7.90 8.47 -2.55
C LEU A 131 8.12 8.11 -4.03
N THR A 132 7.92 9.06 -4.96
CA THR A 132 8.24 8.85 -6.38
C THR A 132 9.71 8.52 -6.59
N ASP A 133 10.61 9.19 -5.86
CA ASP A 133 12.04 8.94 -5.95
C ASP A 133 12.40 7.55 -5.39
N VAL A 134 11.76 7.13 -4.28
CA VAL A 134 11.89 5.77 -3.75
C VAL A 134 11.45 4.73 -4.77
N LEU A 135 10.28 4.93 -5.40
CA LEU A 135 9.75 4.01 -6.41
C LEU A 135 10.64 3.97 -7.67
N SER A 136 11.16 5.11 -8.09
CA SER A 136 12.06 5.20 -9.24
C SER A 136 13.38 4.46 -9.00
N LYS A 137 13.98 4.61 -7.83
CA LYS A 137 15.18 3.87 -7.42
C LYS A 137 14.92 2.37 -7.31
N LEU A 138 13.77 1.99 -6.78
CA LEU A 138 13.34 0.60 -6.73
C LEU A 138 13.22 0.01 -8.14
N PHE A 139 12.65 0.75 -9.08
CA PHE A 139 12.57 0.34 -10.48
C PHE A 139 13.97 0.12 -11.08
N ASP A 140 14.87 1.08 -10.92
CA ASP A 140 16.24 0.98 -11.44
C ASP A 140 16.99 -0.22 -10.83
N TRP A 141 16.76 -0.49 -9.54
CA TRP A 141 17.32 -1.65 -8.87
C TRP A 141 16.76 -2.97 -9.42
N LEU A 142 15.45 -3.05 -9.66
CA LEU A 142 14.81 -4.24 -10.25
C LEU A 142 15.33 -4.51 -11.66
N VAL A 143 15.47 -3.48 -12.48
CA VAL A 143 16.03 -3.61 -13.85
C VAL A 143 17.48 -4.12 -13.81
N LYS A 144 18.32 -3.56 -12.94
CA LYS A 144 19.71 -4.02 -12.76
C LYS A 144 19.78 -5.48 -12.31
N ARG A 145 18.89 -5.89 -11.39
CA ARG A 145 18.82 -7.30 -10.95
C ARG A 145 18.36 -8.22 -12.07
N GLN A 146 17.39 -7.80 -12.87
CA GLN A 146 16.92 -8.57 -14.02
C GLN A 146 18.03 -8.74 -15.07
N GLN A 147 18.79 -7.70 -15.37
CA GLN A 147 19.96 -7.78 -16.26
C GLN A 147 21.03 -8.75 -15.71
N ALA A 148 21.34 -8.66 -14.41
CA ALA A 148 22.31 -9.55 -13.79
C ALA A 148 21.88 -11.04 -13.80
N THR A 149 20.59 -11.32 -13.94
CA THR A 149 20.03 -12.67 -14.03
C THR A 149 20.36 -13.35 -15.38
N ILE A 150 20.57 -12.55 -16.43
CA ILE A 150 20.94 -13.07 -17.76
C ILE A 150 22.28 -13.81 -17.67
N ASP A 151 23.25 -13.22 -16.95
CA ASP A 151 24.58 -13.80 -16.79
C ASP A 151 24.64 -14.86 -15.68
N ASN A 152 23.78 -14.75 -14.68
CA ASN A 152 23.75 -15.65 -13.53
C ASN A 152 22.34 -15.78 -12.94
N PRO A 153 21.60 -16.86 -13.24
CA PRO A 153 20.25 -17.08 -12.70
C PRO A 153 20.16 -17.07 -11.17
N ALA A 154 21.23 -17.38 -10.45
CA ALA A 154 21.25 -17.32 -8.98
C ALA A 154 21.15 -15.89 -8.43
N LYS A 155 21.36 -14.88 -9.27
CA LYS A 155 21.16 -13.46 -8.92
C LYS A 155 19.73 -12.97 -9.12
N ALA A 156 18.79 -13.84 -9.52
CA ALA A 156 17.37 -13.49 -9.61
C ALA A 156 16.86 -12.90 -8.30
N CYS A 157 16.02 -11.88 -8.40
CA CYS A 157 15.40 -11.30 -7.20
C CYS A 157 14.47 -12.34 -6.56
N LYS A 158 14.72 -12.64 -5.29
CA LYS A 158 13.92 -13.62 -4.52
C LYS A 158 12.66 -13.00 -3.92
N ALA A 159 12.50 -11.71 -4.00
CA ALA A 159 11.40 -10.98 -3.39
C ALA A 159 10.49 -10.35 -4.43
N LYS A 160 9.20 -10.36 -4.15
CA LYS A 160 8.22 -9.47 -4.78
C LYS A 160 8.19 -8.14 -4.04
N VAL A 161 7.84 -7.07 -4.73
CA VAL A 161 7.60 -5.76 -4.11
C VAL A 161 6.10 -5.54 -4.02
N SER A 162 5.62 -5.12 -2.85
CA SER A 162 4.21 -4.85 -2.61
C SER A 162 4.03 -3.56 -1.82
N LEU A 163 2.83 -3.00 -1.89
CA LEU A 163 2.42 -1.83 -1.14
C LEU A 163 1.16 -2.15 -0.33
N ILE A 164 1.12 -1.66 0.91
CA ILE A 164 -0.10 -1.52 1.69
C ILE A 164 -0.28 -0.04 1.98
N ALA A 165 -1.40 0.55 1.56
CA ALA A 165 -1.70 1.93 1.82
C ALA A 165 -3.02 2.05 2.60
N HIS A 166 -3.04 2.89 3.65
CA HIS A 166 -4.21 3.13 4.48
C HIS A 166 -4.72 4.55 4.33
N SER A 167 -6.04 4.71 4.19
CA SER A 167 -6.72 6.01 4.20
C SER A 167 -6.08 7.02 3.22
N MET A 168 -5.69 8.20 3.68
CA MET A 168 -4.98 9.23 2.89
C MET A 168 -3.58 8.76 2.38
N GLY A 169 -3.00 7.71 2.96
CA GLY A 169 -1.80 7.07 2.41
C GLY A 169 -2.01 6.56 0.98
N ASN A 170 -3.24 6.19 0.61
CA ASN A 170 -3.58 5.83 -0.77
C ASN A 170 -3.47 7.02 -1.73
N TYR A 171 -3.77 8.22 -1.26
CA TYR A 171 -3.59 9.44 -2.04
C TYR A 171 -2.09 9.76 -2.24
N VAL A 172 -1.24 9.53 -1.22
CA VAL A 172 0.22 9.63 -1.38
C VAL A 172 0.70 8.65 -2.45
N VAL A 173 0.27 7.39 -2.39
CA VAL A 173 0.64 6.35 -3.38
C VAL A 173 0.12 6.70 -4.78
N GLN A 174 -1.14 7.14 -4.91
CA GLN A 174 -1.73 7.57 -6.17
C GLN A 174 -0.85 8.63 -6.86
N LYS A 175 -0.55 9.72 -6.15
CA LYS A 175 0.24 10.83 -6.72
C LYS A 175 1.70 10.45 -6.98
N ALA A 176 2.30 9.62 -6.12
CA ALA A 176 3.66 9.12 -6.32
C ALA A 176 3.78 8.22 -7.55
N MET A 177 2.85 7.29 -7.74
CA MET A 177 2.85 6.39 -8.88
C MET A 177 2.55 7.13 -10.19
N ALA A 178 1.63 8.09 -10.18
CA ALA A 178 1.36 8.95 -11.33
C ALA A 178 2.62 9.73 -11.77
N ALA A 179 3.33 10.33 -10.80
CA ALA A 179 4.57 11.05 -11.10
C ALA A 179 5.70 10.11 -11.56
N ALA A 180 5.81 8.91 -10.97
CA ALA A 180 6.79 7.91 -11.40
C ALA A 180 6.54 7.45 -12.84
N TRP A 181 5.28 7.20 -13.19
CA TRP A 181 4.88 6.84 -14.55
C TRP A 181 5.24 7.91 -15.56
N THR A 182 4.91 9.18 -15.27
CA THR A 182 5.19 10.32 -16.13
C THR A 182 6.68 10.55 -16.34
N ARG A 183 7.50 10.41 -15.27
CA ARG A 183 8.96 10.60 -15.34
C ARG A 183 9.64 9.55 -16.20
N LYS A 184 9.23 8.30 -16.10
CA LYS A 184 9.85 7.22 -16.85
C LYS A 184 9.35 7.14 -18.29
N ASN A 185 8.12 7.58 -18.57
CA ASN A 185 7.47 7.60 -19.89
C ASN A 185 7.81 6.36 -20.77
N GLN A 186 7.88 5.20 -20.14
CA GLN A 186 8.25 3.95 -20.77
C GLN A 186 7.21 2.89 -20.44
N PRO A 187 6.72 2.14 -21.43
CA PRO A 187 5.90 0.96 -21.17
C PRO A 187 6.74 -0.03 -20.38
N LEU A 188 6.30 -0.33 -19.16
CA LEU A 188 6.96 -1.33 -18.34
C LEU A 188 6.66 -2.72 -18.89
N LEU A 189 7.68 -3.47 -19.23
CA LEU A 189 7.56 -4.89 -19.55
C LEU A 189 7.28 -5.74 -18.30
N VAL A 190 7.52 -5.17 -17.11
CA VAL A 190 7.32 -5.81 -15.82
C VAL A 190 6.71 -4.80 -14.86
N SER A 191 5.64 -5.19 -14.17
CA SER A 191 5.03 -4.36 -13.13
C SER A 191 6.01 -4.10 -11.99
N LEU A 192 6.13 -2.83 -11.58
CA LEU A 192 7.00 -2.42 -10.48
C LEU A 192 6.51 -3.01 -9.15
N ILE A 193 5.20 -2.97 -8.94
CA ILE A 193 4.54 -3.45 -7.72
C ILE A 193 3.76 -4.71 -8.04
N ASN A 194 4.01 -5.77 -7.29
CA ASN A 194 3.28 -7.03 -7.47
C ASN A 194 1.86 -6.94 -6.91
N GLN A 195 1.71 -6.47 -5.66
CA GLN A 195 0.40 -6.30 -5.03
C GLN A 195 0.32 -4.91 -4.40
N LEU A 196 -0.75 -4.18 -4.71
CA LEU A 196 -1.15 -2.96 -4.00
C LEU A 196 -2.45 -3.26 -3.24
N VAL A 197 -2.39 -3.18 -1.91
CA VAL A 197 -3.56 -3.31 -1.04
C VAL A 197 -3.98 -1.92 -0.58
N MET A 198 -5.12 -1.45 -1.08
CA MET A 198 -5.70 -0.16 -0.77
C MET A 198 -6.73 -0.33 0.36
N VAL A 199 -6.37 -0.02 1.60
CA VAL A 199 -7.22 -0.23 2.79
C VAL A 199 -7.92 1.05 3.16
N ALA A 200 -9.25 1.02 3.25
CA ALA A 200 -10.08 2.19 3.59
C ALA A 200 -9.64 3.45 2.83
N ALA A 201 -9.46 3.33 1.52
CA ALA A 201 -8.76 4.32 0.70
C ALA A 201 -9.51 5.65 0.60
N ASP A 202 -8.84 6.77 0.96
CA ASP A 202 -9.36 8.13 0.85
C ASP A 202 -9.01 8.75 -0.51
N VAL A 203 -9.37 8.03 -1.57
CA VAL A 203 -9.31 8.43 -2.98
C VAL A 203 -10.69 8.26 -3.61
N ASP A 204 -10.92 8.86 -4.77
CA ASP A 204 -12.23 8.80 -5.42
C ASP A 204 -12.56 7.38 -5.90
N SER A 205 -13.83 6.98 -5.80
CA SER A 205 -14.27 5.63 -6.17
C SER A 205 -14.20 5.38 -7.68
N ASP A 206 -14.17 6.43 -8.47
CA ASP A 206 -14.05 6.43 -9.93
C ASP A 206 -12.63 6.64 -10.45
N LEU A 207 -11.63 6.61 -9.54
CA LEU A 207 -10.20 6.80 -9.88
C LEU A 207 -9.76 5.99 -11.10
N PHE A 208 -10.29 4.80 -11.27
CA PHE A 208 -9.94 3.89 -12.38
C PHE A 208 -10.91 3.94 -13.56
N ASP A 209 -11.92 4.82 -13.51
CA ASP A 209 -12.95 4.89 -14.55
C ASP A 209 -12.50 5.81 -15.69
N ALA A 210 -12.71 5.38 -16.93
CA ALA A 210 -12.41 6.18 -18.10
C ALA A 210 -13.21 7.49 -18.07
N GLY A 211 -12.49 8.61 -18.20
CA GLY A 211 -13.08 9.96 -18.19
C GLY A 211 -13.31 10.57 -16.81
N ALA A 212 -12.97 9.87 -15.73
CA ALA A 212 -12.96 10.48 -14.39
C ALA A 212 -11.83 11.51 -14.26
N PRO A 213 -11.97 12.52 -13.38
CA PRO A 213 -10.98 13.62 -13.26
C PRO A 213 -9.56 13.16 -12.98
N ASP A 214 -9.38 12.14 -12.13
CA ASP A 214 -8.08 11.57 -11.72
C ASP A 214 -7.74 10.27 -12.48
N ASN A 215 -8.40 9.97 -13.59
CA ASN A 215 -8.21 8.71 -14.34
C ASN A 215 -6.77 8.52 -14.84
N ASP A 216 -6.08 9.58 -15.21
CA ASP A 216 -4.66 9.48 -15.62
C ASP A 216 -3.79 8.95 -14.48
N ASP A 217 -4.03 9.37 -13.25
CA ASP A 217 -3.38 8.82 -12.06
C ASP A 217 -3.78 7.35 -11.85
N GLY A 218 -5.07 7.04 -11.98
CA GLY A 218 -5.59 5.67 -11.87
C GLY A 218 -4.95 4.73 -12.89
N ASN A 219 -4.82 5.17 -14.13
CA ASN A 219 -4.13 4.44 -15.19
C ASN A 219 -2.65 4.21 -14.86
N ALA A 220 -1.95 5.21 -14.32
CA ALA A 220 -0.57 5.07 -13.88
C ALA A 220 -0.43 4.02 -12.78
N VAL A 221 -1.30 4.07 -11.75
CA VAL A 221 -1.33 3.09 -10.67
C VAL A 221 -1.59 1.68 -11.21
N ALA A 222 -2.56 1.53 -12.11
CA ALA A 222 -2.90 0.24 -12.72
C ALA A 222 -1.74 -0.34 -13.56
N ASN A 223 -1.08 0.50 -14.37
CA ASN A 223 0.02 0.06 -15.21
C ASN A 223 1.31 -0.29 -14.45
N LEU A 224 1.57 0.37 -13.32
CA LEU A 224 2.73 0.09 -12.46
C LEU A 224 2.53 -1.10 -11.53
N THR A 225 1.31 -1.62 -11.43
CA THR A 225 0.94 -2.67 -10.47
C THR A 225 0.43 -3.92 -11.19
N TYR A 226 0.91 -5.09 -10.78
CA TYR A 226 0.37 -6.35 -11.30
C TYR A 226 -1.08 -6.57 -10.86
N ARG A 227 -1.39 -6.34 -9.55
CA ARG A 227 -2.75 -6.45 -9.01
C ARG A 227 -3.01 -5.42 -7.93
N ILE A 228 -4.18 -4.79 -7.99
CA ILE A 228 -4.69 -3.83 -7.01
C ILE A 228 -5.91 -4.45 -6.34
N THR A 229 -5.95 -4.43 -5.02
CA THR A 229 -7.12 -4.87 -4.25
C THR A 229 -7.52 -3.78 -3.26
N ALA A 230 -8.70 -3.19 -3.47
CA ALA A 230 -9.28 -2.22 -2.56
C ALA A 230 -10.15 -2.93 -1.51
N LEU A 231 -9.81 -2.77 -0.23
CA LEU A 231 -10.62 -3.23 0.90
C LEU A 231 -11.47 -2.07 1.38
N TYR A 232 -12.79 -2.22 1.33
CA TYR A 232 -13.73 -1.17 1.70
C TYR A 232 -14.82 -1.63 2.67
N SER A 233 -15.49 -0.67 3.32
CA SER A 233 -16.70 -0.95 4.11
C SER A 233 -17.70 0.20 3.97
N GLY A 234 -18.92 -0.12 3.56
CA GLY A 234 -20.04 0.82 3.50
C GLY A 234 -20.36 1.50 4.84
N ARG A 235 -19.87 0.93 5.95
CA ARG A 235 -20.07 1.42 7.32
C ARG A 235 -19.00 2.44 7.77
N ASP A 236 -17.94 2.69 6.98
CA ASP A 236 -16.89 3.65 7.34
C ASP A 236 -17.43 5.09 7.36
N SER A 237 -17.68 5.61 8.58
CA SER A 237 -18.20 6.96 8.75
C SER A 237 -17.13 8.04 8.60
N VAL A 238 -15.85 7.73 8.78
CA VAL A 238 -14.74 8.69 8.56
C VAL A 238 -14.67 9.06 7.09
N LEU A 239 -14.71 8.07 6.19
CA LEU A 239 -14.75 8.31 4.76
C LEU A 239 -16.11 8.89 4.30
N GLY A 240 -17.20 8.59 5.00
CA GLY A 240 -18.48 9.26 4.78
C GLY A 240 -18.40 10.76 5.04
N ALA A 241 -17.78 11.18 6.14
CA ALA A 241 -17.53 12.58 6.46
C ALA A 241 -16.54 13.22 5.47
N SER A 242 -15.48 12.50 5.07
CA SER A 242 -14.56 12.95 4.03
C SER A 242 -15.29 13.24 2.71
N ALA A 243 -16.13 12.30 2.24
CA ALA A 243 -16.91 12.47 1.03
C ALA A 243 -17.83 13.71 1.07
N GLY A 244 -18.60 13.85 2.16
CA GLY A 244 -19.61 14.92 2.26
C GLY A 244 -19.02 16.30 2.52
N LEU A 245 -18.07 16.40 3.47
CA LEU A 245 -17.59 17.68 3.96
C LEU A 245 -16.36 18.21 3.20
N LYS A 246 -15.55 17.32 2.63
CA LYS A 246 -14.24 17.66 2.05
C LYS A 246 -14.20 17.49 0.54
N HIS A 247 -15.02 16.61 -0.02
CA HIS A 247 -14.98 16.25 -1.43
C HIS A 247 -16.31 16.46 -2.15
N PHE A 248 -17.18 17.35 -1.62
CA PHE A 248 -18.42 17.80 -2.26
C PHE A 248 -19.33 16.65 -2.75
N GLY A 249 -19.39 15.55 -1.99
CA GLY A 249 -20.22 14.39 -2.31
C GLY A 249 -19.53 13.31 -3.15
N MET A 250 -18.28 13.50 -3.58
CA MET A 250 -17.51 12.47 -4.30
C MET A 250 -17.33 11.23 -3.42
N ARG A 251 -17.74 10.08 -3.94
CA ARG A 251 -17.64 8.80 -3.22
C ARG A 251 -16.19 8.41 -3.02
N ARG A 252 -15.88 7.92 -1.83
CA ARG A 252 -14.52 7.43 -1.49
C ARG A 252 -14.43 5.92 -1.70
N LEU A 253 -13.35 5.48 -2.37
CA LEU A 253 -13.11 4.07 -2.70
C LEU A 253 -13.17 3.17 -1.46
N GLY A 254 -12.56 3.56 -0.35
CA GLY A 254 -12.56 2.78 0.90
C GLY A 254 -13.90 2.69 1.61
N ARG A 255 -14.94 3.44 1.16
CA ARG A 255 -16.30 3.32 1.66
C ARG A 255 -17.26 2.69 0.65
N SER A 256 -17.14 3.03 -0.62
CA SER A 256 -18.13 2.71 -1.64
C SER A 256 -17.69 1.57 -2.58
N GLY A 257 -16.42 1.15 -2.50
CA GLY A 257 -15.84 0.29 -3.52
C GLY A 257 -15.63 1.02 -4.85
N LEU A 258 -15.30 0.29 -5.88
CA LEU A 258 -15.16 0.79 -7.25
C LEU A 258 -16.51 1.25 -7.79
N SER A 259 -16.56 2.41 -8.46
CA SER A 259 -17.79 2.96 -9.02
C SER A 259 -18.27 2.15 -10.23
N ASN A 260 -17.36 1.79 -11.13
CA ASN A 260 -17.61 0.84 -12.21
C ASN A 260 -16.78 -0.44 -11.96
N ARG A 261 -17.47 -1.56 -11.84
CA ARG A 261 -16.82 -2.86 -11.77
C ARG A 261 -16.70 -3.38 -13.18
N PRO A 262 -15.48 -3.48 -13.75
CA PRO A 262 -15.33 -4.02 -15.09
C PRO A 262 -15.88 -5.45 -15.12
N PRO A 263 -16.64 -5.82 -16.18
CA PRO A 263 -17.04 -7.19 -16.38
C PRO A 263 -15.79 -8.06 -16.52
N LEU A 264 -15.72 -9.19 -15.83
CA LEU A 264 -14.60 -10.14 -15.87
C LEU A 264 -14.28 -10.65 -17.30
N ALA A 265 -15.19 -10.42 -18.25
CA ALA A 265 -15.10 -10.95 -19.61
C ALA A 265 -14.43 -9.99 -20.62
N ASP A 266 -14.16 -8.75 -20.24
CA ASP A 266 -13.55 -7.78 -21.16
C ASP A 266 -12.05 -7.63 -20.87
N ALA A 267 -11.27 -8.57 -21.42
CA ALA A 267 -9.82 -8.58 -21.32
C ALA A 267 -9.13 -7.36 -21.99
N SER A 268 -9.89 -6.46 -22.57
CA SER A 268 -9.39 -5.22 -23.19
C SER A 268 -9.38 -4.03 -22.24
N SER A 269 -9.95 -4.15 -21.04
CA SER A 269 -9.97 -3.07 -20.06
C SER A 269 -8.61 -2.93 -19.37
N PRO A 270 -8.00 -1.74 -19.36
CA PRO A 270 -6.73 -1.50 -18.64
C PRO A 270 -6.86 -1.67 -17.11
N THR A 271 -8.07 -1.86 -16.60
CA THR A 271 -8.37 -2.01 -15.16
C THR A 271 -8.70 -3.44 -14.74
N ASP A 272 -8.43 -4.46 -15.58
CA ASP A 272 -8.68 -5.88 -15.26
C ASP A 272 -7.92 -6.37 -14.03
N ASN A 273 -6.86 -5.67 -13.65
CA ASN A 273 -6.06 -5.94 -12.47
C ASN A 273 -6.52 -5.19 -11.20
N VAL A 274 -7.62 -4.44 -11.25
CA VAL A 274 -8.17 -3.68 -10.11
C VAL A 274 -9.41 -4.36 -9.56
N TRP A 275 -9.35 -4.74 -8.28
CA TRP A 275 -10.43 -5.43 -7.58
C TRP A 275 -10.83 -4.71 -6.32
N ASP A 276 -12.07 -4.91 -5.88
CA ASP A 276 -12.52 -4.48 -4.56
C ASP A 276 -13.13 -5.65 -3.76
N ILE A 277 -13.06 -5.55 -2.44
CA ILE A 277 -13.65 -6.52 -1.52
C ILE A 277 -14.39 -5.77 -0.42
N ASP A 278 -15.69 -6.05 -0.26
CA ASP A 278 -16.48 -5.52 0.84
C ASP A 278 -16.14 -6.26 2.14
N CYS A 279 -15.52 -5.54 3.05
CA CYS A 279 -15.13 -6.03 4.37
C CYS A 279 -16.18 -5.78 5.44
N SER A 280 -17.36 -5.23 5.11
CA SER A 280 -18.38 -4.87 6.10
C SER A 280 -18.83 -6.06 6.97
N SER A 281 -18.83 -7.26 6.40
CA SER A 281 -19.21 -8.49 7.10
C SER A 281 -18.20 -9.03 8.09
N PHE A 282 -16.92 -8.57 8.01
CA PHE A 282 -15.89 -8.96 8.98
C PHE A 282 -16.03 -8.23 10.31
N PHE A 283 -16.72 -7.09 10.31
CA PHE A 283 -16.84 -6.24 11.48
C PHE A 283 -18.19 -6.46 12.15
N GLY A 284 -18.17 -6.81 13.45
CA GLY A 284 -19.38 -6.98 14.23
C GLY A 284 -20.31 -5.74 14.16
N ALA A 285 -21.60 -5.94 14.36
CA ALA A 285 -22.59 -4.86 14.29
C ALA A 285 -22.34 -3.77 15.34
N GLU A 286 -21.69 -4.15 16.45
CA GLU A 286 -21.33 -3.30 17.58
C GLU A 286 -20.16 -2.36 17.28
N VAL A 287 -19.40 -2.59 16.21
CA VAL A 287 -18.26 -1.74 15.87
C VAL A 287 -18.77 -0.42 15.30
N ASP A 288 -18.43 0.68 15.97
CA ASP A 288 -18.77 2.03 15.55
C ASP A 288 -18.16 2.35 14.17
N GLY A 289 -18.93 3.08 13.36
CA GLY A 289 -18.53 3.48 12.02
C GLY A 289 -17.21 4.24 11.94
N ALA A 290 -16.83 5.00 12.97
CA ALA A 290 -15.55 5.67 13.05
C ALA A 290 -14.41 4.69 13.34
N ALA A 291 -14.65 3.68 14.18
CA ALA A 291 -13.68 2.63 14.49
C ALA A 291 -13.41 1.73 13.28
N ILE A 292 -14.39 1.55 12.40
CA ILE A 292 -14.24 0.72 11.18
C ILE A 292 -13.07 1.21 10.32
N HIS A 293 -12.80 2.50 10.26
CA HIS A 293 -11.71 3.06 9.47
C HIS A 293 -10.33 2.46 9.79
N GLY A 294 -10.10 2.05 11.04
CA GLY A 294 -8.83 1.46 11.46
C GLY A 294 -8.88 -0.04 11.80
N VAL A 295 -10.09 -0.60 11.96
CA VAL A 295 -10.26 -1.97 12.48
C VAL A 295 -9.76 -3.08 11.54
N TYR A 296 -9.56 -2.77 10.25
CA TYR A 296 -8.98 -3.70 9.26
C TYR A 296 -7.67 -4.36 9.72
N PHE A 297 -6.88 -3.64 10.49
CA PHE A 297 -5.56 -4.09 10.98
C PHE A 297 -5.63 -4.79 12.34
N LEU A 298 -6.79 -4.78 12.96
CA LEU A 298 -7.06 -5.42 14.26
C LEU A 298 -7.86 -6.71 14.10
N ASN A 299 -8.70 -6.81 13.08
CA ASN A 299 -9.57 -7.95 12.83
C ASN A 299 -8.81 -9.09 12.14
N ASP A 300 -8.83 -10.28 12.70
CA ASP A 300 -8.08 -11.43 12.17
C ASP A 300 -8.56 -11.88 10.79
N GLY A 301 -9.85 -11.71 10.48
CA GLY A 301 -10.41 -12.02 9.16
C GLY A 301 -9.82 -11.14 8.07
N THR A 302 -9.74 -9.82 8.29
CA THR A 302 -9.14 -8.89 7.34
C THR A 302 -7.62 -8.99 7.29
N ILE A 303 -6.95 -9.34 8.37
CA ILE A 303 -5.51 -9.66 8.38
C ILE A 303 -5.23 -10.91 7.52
N ASN A 304 -6.02 -11.98 7.68
CA ASN A 304 -5.89 -13.16 6.84
C ASN A 304 -6.21 -12.87 5.37
N LEU A 305 -7.24 -12.06 5.11
CA LEU A 305 -7.53 -11.58 3.76
C LEU A 305 -6.32 -10.84 3.15
N MET A 306 -5.74 -9.86 3.87
CA MET A 306 -4.54 -9.13 3.40
C MET A 306 -3.37 -10.08 3.14
N ARG A 307 -3.17 -11.10 4.00
CA ARG A 307 -2.14 -12.12 3.79
C ARG A 307 -2.36 -12.88 2.47
N HIS A 308 -3.58 -13.31 2.19
CA HIS A 308 -3.92 -14.01 0.95
C HIS A 308 -3.78 -13.10 -0.28
N VAL A 309 -4.23 -11.86 -0.20
CA VAL A 309 -4.08 -10.87 -1.28
C VAL A 309 -2.59 -10.62 -1.56
N LEU A 310 -1.77 -10.39 -0.55
CA LEU A 310 -0.33 -10.19 -0.72
C LEU A 310 0.37 -11.42 -1.31
N ARG A 311 -0.07 -12.62 -0.94
CA ARG A 311 0.40 -13.87 -1.55
C ARG A 311 -0.03 -14.03 -3.01
N GLY A 312 -0.93 -13.18 -3.50
CA GLY A 312 -1.39 -13.16 -4.88
C GLY A 312 -2.46 -14.19 -5.21
N LEU A 313 -3.26 -14.64 -4.21
CA LEU A 313 -4.38 -15.53 -4.47
C LEU A 313 -5.39 -14.84 -5.41
N ASP A 314 -5.88 -15.62 -6.36
CA ASP A 314 -6.88 -15.15 -7.32
C ASP A 314 -8.24 -14.88 -6.64
N ARG A 315 -9.05 -14.03 -7.26
CA ARG A 315 -10.43 -13.72 -6.81
C ARG A 315 -11.27 -14.97 -6.59
N GLY A 316 -11.24 -15.89 -7.53
CA GLY A 316 -12.02 -17.14 -7.45
C GLY A 316 -11.63 -17.97 -6.24
N VAL A 317 -10.31 -18.03 -5.94
CA VAL A 317 -9.81 -18.70 -4.73
C VAL A 317 -10.24 -17.95 -3.47
N LEU A 318 -10.14 -16.60 -3.43
CA LEU A 318 -10.61 -15.80 -2.30
C LEU A 318 -12.12 -16.00 -2.06
N ALA A 319 -12.91 -16.09 -3.13
CA ALA A 319 -14.34 -16.36 -3.03
C ALA A 319 -14.64 -17.74 -2.44
N THR A 320 -13.93 -18.79 -2.87
CA THR A 320 -14.05 -20.15 -2.31
C THR A 320 -13.65 -20.22 -0.85
N LEU A 321 -12.69 -19.41 -0.42
CA LEU A 321 -12.29 -19.26 0.99
C LEU A 321 -13.27 -18.41 1.80
N GLY A 322 -14.30 -17.84 1.17
CA GLY A 322 -15.35 -17.06 1.82
C GLY A 322 -14.99 -15.60 2.08
N TYR A 323 -13.89 -15.11 1.52
CA TYR A 323 -13.45 -13.71 1.70
C TYR A 323 -14.17 -12.70 0.80
N ALA A 324 -14.81 -13.16 -0.26
CA ALA A 324 -15.49 -12.30 -1.25
C ALA A 324 -17.02 -12.32 -1.12
N LYS A 325 -17.55 -12.67 0.07
CA LYS A 325 -19.01 -12.67 0.32
C LYS A 325 -19.53 -11.22 0.26
N GLY A 326 -20.45 -10.97 -0.65
CA GLY A 326 -21.10 -9.66 -0.82
C GLY A 326 -20.54 -8.81 -1.97
N THR A 327 -19.38 -9.12 -2.51
CA THR A 327 -18.94 -8.55 -3.76
C THR A 327 -19.74 -9.18 -4.89
N ALA A 328 -20.54 -8.37 -5.60
CA ALA A 328 -21.26 -8.84 -6.79
C ALA A 328 -20.24 -9.05 -7.91
N TRP A 329 -19.63 -10.23 -7.95
CA TRP A 329 -18.79 -10.63 -9.08
C TRP A 329 -19.67 -10.83 -10.30
N PRO A 330 -19.37 -10.22 -11.44
CA PRO A 330 -20.03 -10.61 -12.68
C PRO A 330 -19.75 -12.09 -12.92
N GLY A 331 -20.79 -12.95 -12.84
CA GLY A 331 -20.66 -14.40 -13.07
C GLY A 331 -21.08 -15.33 -11.93
N THR A 332 -21.35 -14.81 -10.72
CA THR A 332 -21.95 -15.58 -9.62
C THR A 332 -23.45 -15.27 -9.46
N ARG A 333 -24.20 -15.27 -10.54
CA ARG A 333 -25.65 -15.32 -10.52
C ARG A 333 -26.11 -16.75 -10.81
#